data_a27e656a98aabbddf9d4adc8205ff9b5
#
_entry.id   a27e656a98aabbddf9d4adc8205ff9b5
#
_cell.length_a   1.000
_cell.length_b   1.000
_cell.length_c   1.000
_cell.angle_alpha   90.00
_cell.angle_beta   90.00
_cell.angle_gamma   90.00
#
_symmetry.space_group_name_H-M   'P 1'
#
loop_
_entity.id
_entity.type
_entity.pdbx_description
1 polymer ?
#
loop_
_entity_poly.entity_id
_entity_poly.type
_entity_poly.pdbx_seq_one_letter_code
_entity_poly.pdbx_strand_id
1 'polypeptide(L)'
;MAVESDAGRINQKTRTRRAIVDACREIIRSGGPVTMPEVAAAALVSEATAYRYFPDLISLLRAAFVGLWPSPAEALDAVADSGDPVERIGFACEFLLRGVLAYQGAVRAMISATITRSELAATRPGIRFGLIDEALAPLYDAPGVADRDDLAELKRDLSAVVSAEALFSLIDLSGVSPDDAIASLVRTARTVTEAALRKGSSSGQ
;
A
#
# COMPACT_ATOMS: atom_id res chain seq x y z
N MET A 1 -3.91 11.75 -45.61
CA MET A 1 -4.97 10.80 -45.15
C MET A 1 -4.46 9.69 -44.20
N ALA A 2 -3.18 9.30 -44.14
CA ALA A 2 -2.69 8.25 -43.24
C ALA A 2 -2.50 8.74 -41.77
N VAL A 3 -2.19 10.02 -41.52
CA VAL A 3 -1.89 10.59 -40.20
C VAL A 3 -3.15 10.75 -39.31
N GLU A 4 -4.32 11.06 -39.88
CA GLU A 4 -5.58 11.17 -39.14
C GLU A 4 -6.12 9.82 -38.64
N SER A 5 -5.88 8.74 -39.38
CA SER A 5 -6.26 7.38 -39.02
C SER A 5 -5.45 6.85 -37.83
N ASP A 6 -4.20 7.29 -37.66
CA ASP A 6 -3.33 6.85 -36.58
C ASP A 6 -3.66 7.58 -35.27
N ALA A 7 -3.95 8.87 -35.31
CA ALA A 7 -4.42 9.66 -34.17
C ALA A 7 -5.76 9.14 -33.63
N GLY A 8 -6.68 8.74 -34.49
CA GLY A 8 -7.97 8.14 -34.09
C GLY A 8 -7.79 6.81 -33.36
N ARG A 9 -6.90 5.94 -33.83
CA ARG A 9 -6.59 4.64 -33.20
C ARG A 9 -5.89 4.80 -31.84
N ILE A 10 -4.96 5.75 -31.74
CA ILE A 10 -4.27 6.07 -30.48
C ILE A 10 -5.29 6.57 -29.45
N ASN A 11 -6.19 7.49 -29.82
CA ASN A 11 -7.23 8.00 -28.95
C ASN A 11 -8.19 6.89 -28.47
N GLN A 12 -8.59 5.98 -29.35
CA GLN A 12 -9.46 4.86 -29.00
C GLN A 12 -8.76 3.89 -28.04
N LYS A 13 -7.48 3.58 -28.28
CA LYS A 13 -6.66 2.75 -27.40
C LYS A 13 -6.55 3.34 -26.00
N THR A 14 -6.30 4.63 -25.90
CA THR A 14 -6.21 5.36 -24.62
C THR A 14 -7.55 5.35 -23.88
N ARG A 15 -8.68 5.59 -24.60
CA ARG A 15 -10.03 5.55 -24.01
C ARG A 15 -10.36 4.16 -23.45
N THR A 16 -10.09 3.10 -24.21
CA THR A 16 -10.37 1.74 -23.75
C THR A 16 -9.51 1.39 -22.52
N ARG A 17 -8.23 1.73 -22.54
CA ARG A 17 -7.35 1.51 -21.39
C ARG A 17 -7.86 2.25 -20.13
N ARG A 18 -8.28 3.49 -20.30
CA ARG A 18 -8.85 4.30 -19.21
C ARG A 18 -10.14 3.70 -18.68
N ALA A 19 -11.06 3.28 -19.54
CA ALA A 19 -12.31 2.64 -19.14
C ALA A 19 -12.09 1.38 -18.30
N ILE A 20 -11.10 0.53 -18.67
CA ILE A 20 -10.73 -0.66 -17.89
C ILE A 20 -10.19 -0.28 -16.51
N VAL A 21 -9.33 0.74 -16.42
CA VAL A 21 -8.78 1.21 -15.13
C VAL A 21 -9.88 1.82 -14.26
N ASP A 22 -10.76 2.62 -14.84
CA ASP A 22 -11.85 3.28 -14.10
C ASP A 22 -12.87 2.25 -13.59
N ALA A 23 -13.22 1.24 -14.39
CA ALA A 23 -14.05 0.12 -13.95
C ALA A 23 -13.40 -0.66 -12.79
N CYS A 24 -12.09 -0.93 -12.88
CA CYS A 24 -11.34 -1.56 -11.79
C CYS A 24 -11.40 -0.71 -10.51
N ARG A 25 -11.24 0.60 -10.60
CA ARG A 25 -11.35 1.53 -9.45
C ARG A 25 -12.70 1.50 -8.79
N GLU A 26 -13.79 1.43 -9.57
CA GLU A 26 -15.14 1.33 -9.01
C GLU A 26 -15.35 0.01 -8.24
N ILE A 27 -14.85 -1.11 -8.77
CA ILE A 27 -14.90 -2.39 -8.06
C ILE A 27 -14.06 -2.33 -6.77
N ILE A 28 -12.85 -1.74 -6.82
CA ILE A 28 -12.01 -1.55 -5.63
C ILE A 28 -12.75 -0.74 -4.56
N ARG A 29 -13.41 0.36 -4.93
CA ARG A 29 -14.14 1.23 -3.99
C ARG A 29 -15.38 0.54 -3.40
N SER A 30 -16.00 -0.37 -4.13
CA SER A 30 -17.12 -1.16 -3.58
C SER A 30 -16.68 -2.21 -2.56
N GLY A 31 -15.37 -2.46 -2.40
CA GLY A 31 -14.81 -3.46 -1.47
C GLY A 31 -14.95 -4.91 -1.94
N GLY A 32 -15.51 -5.12 -3.13
CA GLY A 32 -15.73 -6.45 -3.72
C GLY A 32 -14.45 -7.14 -4.19
N PRO A 33 -14.54 -8.43 -4.53
CA PRO A 33 -13.43 -9.13 -5.16
C PRO A 33 -13.09 -8.49 -6.52
N VAL A 34 -11.82 -8.46 -6.88
CA VAL A 34 -11.37 -7.90 -8.15
C VAL A 34 -10.79 -9.01 -9.01
N THR A 35 -11.46 -9.29 -10.13
CA THR A 35 -10.99 -10.27 -11.14
C THR A 35 -11.00 -9.65 -12.53
N MET A 36 -10.19 -10.20 -13.45
CA MET A 36 -10.18 -9.73 -14.84
C MET A 36 -11.53 -9.85 -15.53
N PRO A 37 -12.32 -10.96 -15.39
CA PRO A 37 -13.65 -11.07 -15.96
C PRO A 37 -14.61 -9.98 -15.45
N GLU A 38 -14.64 -9.72 -14.14
CA GLU A 38 -15.52 -8.70 -13.54
C GLU A 38 -15.17 -7.30 -14.06
N VAL A 39 -13.87 -6.97 -14.12
CA VAL A 39 -13.43 -5.68 -14.66
C VAL A 39 -13.76 -5.55 -16.15
N ALA A 40 -13.57 -6.60 -16.94
CA ALA A 40 -13.92 -6.59 -18.38
C ALA A 40 -15.42 -6.35 -18.59
N ALA A 41 -16.27 -7.03 -17.81
CA ALA A 41 -17.71 -6.85 -17.84
C ALA A 41 -18.11 -5.42 -17.46
N ALA A 42 -17.56 -4.87 -16.37
CA ALA A 42 -17.83 -3.51 -15.92
C ALA A 42 -17.34 -2.45 -16.91
N ALA A 43 -16.21 -2.70 -17.59
CA ALA A 43 -15.66 -1.83 -18.63
C ALA A 43 -16.35 -1.98 -20.00
N LEU A 44 -17.34 -2.88 -20.13
CA LEU A 44 -18.03 -3.21 -21.37
C LEU A 44 -17.08 -3.64 -22.51
N VAL A 45 -16.06 -4.44 -22.16
CA VAL A 45 -15.12 -5.03 -23.12
C VAL A 45 -15.06 -6.56 -22.95
N SER A 46 -14.56 -7.27 -23.97
CA SER A 46 -14.27 -8.70 -23.82
C SER A 46 -13.06 -8.92 -22.91
N GLU A 47 -13.01 -10.07 -22.22
CA GLU A 47 -11.83 -10.47 -21.43
C GLU A 47 -10.54 -10.46 -22.27
N ALA A 48 -10.59 -10.97 -23.49
CA ALA A 48 -9.45 -10.92 -24.41
C ALA A 48 -8.98 -9.49 -24.69
N THR A 49 -9.91 -8.53 -24.72
CA THR A 49 -9.56 -7.12 -24.84
C THR A 49 -8.90 -6.62 -23.55
N ALA A 50 -9.43 -6.94 -22.38
CA ALA A 50 -8.83 -6.55 -21.11
C ALA A 50 -7.40 -7.09 -20.97
N TYR A 51 -7.16 -8.37 -21.26
CA TYR A 51 -5.84 -9.00 -21.23
C TYR A 51 -4.86 -8.41 -22.26
N ARG A 52 -5.32 -7.91 -23.38
CA ARG A 52 -4.46 -7.21 -24.34
C ARG A 52 -3.92 -5.88 -23.79
N TYR A 53 -4.65 -5.19 -22.91
CA TYR A 53 -4.23 -3.93 -22.28
C TYR A 53 -3.46 -4.17 -20.98
N PHE A 54 -3.82 -5.19 -20.24
CA PHE A 54 -3.24 -5.58 -18.96
C PHE A 54 -3.02 -7.09 -18.96
N PRO A 55 -1.78 -7.54 -19.15
CA PRO A 55 -1.47 -8.97 -19.33
C PRO A 55 -1.80 -9.80 -18.08
N ASP A 56 -1.95 -9.18 -16.94
CA ASP A 56 -2.34 -9.80 -15.68
C ASP A 56 -3.08 -8.81 -14.76
N LEU A 57 -3.71 -9.36 -13.73
CA LEU A 57 -4.45 -8.59 -12.74
C LEU A 57 -3.56 -7.62 -11.96
N ILE A 58 -2.29 -7.98 -11.71
CA ILE A 58 -1.37 -7.12 -10.95
C ILE A 58 -1.08 -5.84 -11.70
N SER A 59 -0.82 -5.93 -13.01
CA SER A 59 -0.58 -4.76 -13.87
C SER A 59 -1.78 -3.82 -13.92
N LEU A 60 -3.00 -4.38 -13.89
CA LEU A 60 -4.24 -3.62 -13.81
C LEU A 60 -4.41 -2.97 -12.45
N LEU A 61 -4.26 -3.73 -11.36
CA LEU A 61 -4.37 -3.21 -9.98
C LEU A 61 -3.37 -2.08 -9.73
N ARG A 62 -2.13 -2.23 -10.18
CA ARG A 62 -1.13 -1.14 -10.10
C ARG A 62 -1.60 0.14 -10.78
N ALA A 63 -2.15 0.03 -11.99
CA ALA A 63 -2.67 1.19 -12.70
C ALA A 63 -3.91 1.79 -12.01
N ALA A 64 -4.75 0.97 -11.38
CA ALA A 64 -5.93 1.40 -10.66
C ALA A 64 -5.58 2.09 -9.33
N PHE A 65 -4.54 1.62 -8.63
CA PHE A 65 -4.10 2.20 -7.35
C PHE A 65 -3.42 3.57 -7.50
N VAL A 66 -2.94 3.93 -8.69
CA VAL A 66 -2.37 5.26 -8.92
C VAL A 66 -3.40 6.35 -8.59
N GLY A 67 -3.09 7.20 -7.61
CA GLY A 67 -3.96 8.30 -7.16
C GLY A 67 -5.12 7.89 -6.26
N LEU A 68 -5.21 6.62 -5.80
CA LEU A 68 -6.17 6.20 -4.76
C LEU A 68 -5.65 6.49 -3.34
N TRP A 69 -4.35 6.57 -3.18
CA TRP A 69 -3.71 6.88 -1.91
C TRP A 69 -3.07 8.26 -1.97
N PRO A 70 -3.15 9.06 -0.91
CA PRO A 70 -2.39 10.29 -0.81
C PRO A 70 -0.88 9.99 -0.74
N SER A 71 -0.06 10.99 -0.95
CA SER A 71 1.37 10.90 -0.65
C SER A 71 1.59 10.63 0.85
N PRO A 72 2.75 10.07 1.26
CA PRO A 72 3.05 9.86 2.68
C PRO A 72 2.94 11.13 3.53
N ALA A 73 3.39 12.28 3.02
CA ALA A 73 3.28 13.56 3.72
C ALA A 73 1.82 14.00 3.89
N GLU A 74 0.99 13.92 2.84
CA GLU A 74 -0.44 14.20 2.95
C GLU A 74 -1.15 13.22 3.90
N ALA A 75 -0.74 11.95 3.90
CA ALA A 75 -1.32 10.95 4.79
C ALA A 75 -1.04 11.23 6.28
N LEU A 76 0.11 11.82 6.59
CA LEU A 76 0.56 12.16 7.95
C LEU A 76 0.36 13.63 8.31
N ASP A 77 -0.39 14.39 7.51
CA ASP A 77 -0.64 15.84 7.74
C ASP A 77 -1.14 16.14 9.17
N ALA A 78 -2.03 15.30 9.70
CA ALA A 78 -2.59 15.44 11.05
C ALA A 78 -1.52 15.32 12.18
N VAL A 79 -0.36 14.77 11.90
CA VAL A 79 0.78 14.62 12.83
C VAL A 79 2.06 15.23 12.26
N ALA A 80 1.94 16.13 11.27
CA ALA A 80 3.09 16.73 10.60
C ALA A 80 3.99 17.52 11.57
N ASP A 81 3.40 18.23 12.53
CA ASP A 81 4.09 19.04 13.54
C ASP A 81 4.65 18.21 14.72
N SER A 82 4.33 16.91 14.79
CA SER A 82 4.84 16.06 15.87
C SER A 82 6.30 15.66 15.60
N GLY A 83 7.16 15.95 16.55
CA GLY A 83 8.55 15.45 16.60
C GLY A 83 8.68 14.03 17.20
N ASP A 84 7.57 13.43 17.67
CA ASP A 84 7.59 12.09 18.29
C ASP A 84 7.41 10.98 17.23
N PRO A 85 8.46 10.21 16.92
CA PRO A 85 8.37 9.13 15.95
C PRO A 85 7.44 8.00 16.39
N VAL A 86 7.19 7.83 17.71
CA VAL A 86 6.27 6.81 18.23
C VAL A 86 4.82 7.19 17.95
N GLU A 87 4.47 8.47 18.11
CA GLU A 87 3.15 8.98 17.73
C GLU A 87 2.95 8.85 16.21
N ARG A 88 3.91 9.34 15.42
CA ARG A 88 3.85 9.34 13.97
C ARG A 88 3.73 7.93 13.36
N ILE A 89 4.50 6.96 13.86
CA ILE A 89 4.41 5.57 13.38
C ILE A 89 3.08 4.91 13.76
N GLY A 90 2.54 5.22 14.93
CA GLY A 90 1.22 4.77 15.32
C GLY A 90 0.14 5.27 14.37
N PHE A 91 0.18 6.54 14.01
CA PHE A 91 -0.73 7.15 13.06
C PHE A 91 -0.58 6.55 11.65
N ALA A 92 0.67 6.41 11.16
CA ALA A 92 0.97 5.82 9.86
C ALA A 92 0.46 4.37 9.74
N CYS A 93 0.64 3.59 10.82
CA CYS A 93 0.13 2.22 10.91
C CYS A 93 -1.40 2.17 10.81
N GLU A 94 -2.09 2.95 11.63
CA GLU A 94 -3.55 3.00 11.61
C GLU A 94 -4.08 3.45 10.24
N PHE A 95 -3.51 4.52 9.69
CA PHE A 95 -3.87 5.03 8.35
C PHE A 95 -3.76 3.95 7.27
N LEU A 96 -2.61 3.27 7.20
CA LEU A 96 -2.41 2.19 6.23
C LEU A 96 -3.44 1.07 6.41
N LEU A 97 -3.61 0.59 7.64
CA LEU A 97 -4.43 -0.59 7.90
C LEU A 97 -5.92 -0.34 7.67
N ARG A 98 -6.41 0.87 7.98
CA ARG A 98 -7.79 1.26 7.61
C ARG A 98 -7.98 1.34 6.11
N GLY A 99 -7.01 1.86 5.38
CA GLY A 99 -7.04 1.86 3.92
C GLY A 99 -6.96 0.45 3.31
N VAL A 100 -6.17 -0.45 3.92
CA VAL A 100 -6.12 -1.87 3.54
C VAL A 100 -7.50 -2.52 3.70
N LEU A 101 -8.22 -2.24 4.78
CA LEU A 101 -9.59 -2.74 4.99
C LEU A 101 -10.58 -2.15 3.97
N ALA A 102 -10.49 -0.86 3.70
CA ALA A 102 -11.35 -0.20 2.71
C ALA A 102 -11.22 -0.82 1.32
N TYR A 103 -10.02 -1.30 0.96
CA TYR A 103 -9.71 -1.88 -0.34
C TYR A 103 -9.35 -3.37 -0.25
N GLN A 104 -9.86 -4.08 0.76
CA GLN A 104 -9.40 -5.43 1.10
C GLN A 104 -9.49 -6.43 -0.06
N GLY A 105 -10.53 -6.37 -0.90
CA GLY A 105 -10.67 -7.27 -2.04
C GLY A 105 -9.49 -7.17 -3.01
N ALA A 106 -9.11 -5.95 -3.39
CA ALA A 106 -7.99 -5.69 -4.27
C ALA A 106 -6.62 -6.01 -3.62
N VAL A 107 -6.47 -5.69 -2.33
CA VAL A 107 -5.23 -5.98 -1.59
C VAL A 107 -5.03 -7.48 -1.45
N ARG A 108 -6.07 -8.25 -1.11
CA ARG A 108 -6.01 -9.72 -1.05
C ARG A 108 -5.69 -10.34 -2.42
N ALA A 109 -6.32 -9.84 -3.50
CA ALA A 109 -6.03 -10.30 -4.86
C ALA A 109 -4.56 -10.05 -5.23
N MET A 110 -4.01 -8.89 -4.88
CA MET A 110 -2.61 -8.55 -5.11
C MET A 110 -1.65 -9.44 -4.30
N ILE A 111 -1.92 -9.66 -3.01
CA ILE A 111 -1.13 -10.55 -2.15
C ILE A 111 -1.13 -11.98 -2.74
N SER A 112 -2.30 -12.54 -3.02
CA SER A 112 -2.44 -13.89 -3.57
C SER A 112 -1.65 -14.06 -4.88
N ALA A 113 -1.78 -13.11 -5.80
CA ALA A 113 -1.10 -13.17 -7.09
C ALA A 113 0.43 -13.06 -6.98
N THR A 114 0.94 -12.37 -5.94
CA THR A 114 2.39 -12.18 -5.74
C THR A 114 3.03 -13.24 -4.84
N ILE A 115 2.26 -13.97 -4.04
CA ILE A 115 2.76 -15.13 -3.29
C ILE A 115 3.16 -16.25 -4.25
N THR A 116 2.33 -16.53 -5.26
CA THR A 116 2.58 -17.57 -6.24
C THR A 116 3.64 -17.20 -7.28
N ARG A 117 3.90 -15.90 -7.45
CA ARG A 117 4.88 -15.34 -8.39
C ARG A 117 5.74 -14.30 -7.69
N SER A 118 6.74 -14.76 -6.93
CA SER A 118 7.60 -13.91 -6.10
C SER A 118 8.36 -12.84 -6.89
N GLU A 119 8.64 -13.08 -8.16
CA GLU A 119 9.25 -12.10 -9.07
C GLU A 119 8.39 -10.84 -9.26
N LEU A 120 7.07 -10.96 -9.02
CA LEU A 120 6.15 -9.82 -9.08
C LEU A 120 5.99 -9.09 -7.75
N ALA A 121 6.54 -9.60 -6.66
CA ALA A 121 6.41 -8.99 -5.34
C ALA A 121 6.97 -7.55 -5.30
N ALA A 122 8.10 -7.30 -5.98
CA ALA A 122 8.68 -5.96 -6.11
C ALA A 122 7.80 -4.97 -6.90
N THR A 123 6.76 -5.46 -7.58
CA THR A 123 5.83 -4.60 -8.32
C THR A 123 4.66 -4.11 -7.47
N ARG A 124 4.50 -4.57 -6.22
CA ARG A 124 3.49 -4.06 -5.30
C ARG A 124 3.71 -2.57 -5.01
N PRO A 125 2.65 -1.79 -4.80
CA PRO A 125 2.79 -0.41 -4.34
C PRO A 125 3.57 -0.35 -3.03
N GLY A 126 4.62 0.47 -3.00
CA GLY A 126 5.49 0.62 -1.83
C GLY A 126 4.95 1.57 -0.76
N ILE A 127 3.63 1.76 -0.66
CA ILE A 127 2.96 2.75 0.21
C ILE A 127 3.44 2.64 1.65
N ARG A 128 3.50 1.41 2.20
CA ARG A 128 3.94 1.18 3.59
C ARG A 128 5.35 1.69 3.87
N PHE A 129 6.26 1.54 2.90
CA PHE A 129 7.64 1.99 3.07
C PHE A 129 7.73 3.51 3.12
N GLY A 130 7.00 4.20 2.21
CA GLY A 130 6.92 5.65 2.24
C GLY A 130 6.28 6.19 3.52
N LEU A 131 5.23 5.54 4.04
CA LEU A 131 4.60 5.93 5.31
C LEU A 131 5.54 5.72 6.51
N ILE A 132 6.29 4.62 6.54
CA ILE A 132 7.31 4.36 7.59
C ILE A 132 8.42 5.41 7.50
N ASP A 133 8.93 5.70 6.30
CA ASP A 133 9.96 6.70 6.09
C ASP A 133 9.51 8.09 6.56
N GLU A 134 8.30 8.51 6.17
CA GLU A 134 7.71 9.78 6.58
C GLU A 134 7.47 9.86 8.10
N ALA A 135 7.02 8.77 8.71
CA ALA A 135 6.79 8.72 10.16
C ALA A 135 8.10 8.84 10.95
N LEU A 136 9.18 8.26 10.44
CA LEU A 136 10.50 8.28 11.07
C LEU A 136 11.35 9.50 10.66
N ALA A 137 10.82 10.42 9.84
CA ALA A 137 11.54 11.61 9.38
C ALA A 137 12.23 12.42 10.51
N PRO A 138 11.62 12.60 11.71
CA PRO A 138 12.29 13.32 12.79
C PRO A 138 13.61 12.69 13.25
N LEU A 139 13.82 11.40 13.02
CA LEU A 139 15.05 10.69 13.41
C LEU A 139 16.23 10.95 12.46
N TYR A 140 15.99 11.42 11.23
CA TYR A 140 17.08 11.70 10.28
C TYR A 140 17.87 12.95 10.62
N ASP A 141 17.20 13.93 11.23
CA ASP A 141 17.77 15.24 11.55
C ASP A 141 18.23 15.35 13.01
N ALA A 142 17.94 14.35 13.84
CA ALA A 142 18.31 14.38 15.26
C ALA A 142 19.77 13.94 15.46
N PRO A 143 20.66 14.82 15.95
CA PRO A 143 22.05 14.46 16.19
C PRO A 143 22.15 13.37 17.29
N GLY A 144 22.73 12.23 16.93
CA GLY A 144 23.07 11.15 17.87
C GLY A 144 21.93 10.15 18.17
N VAL A 145 20.83 10.15 17.44
CA VAL A 145 19.65 9.34 17.80
C VAL A 145 19.60 7.95 17.20
N ALA A 146 20.24 7.67 16.07
CA ALA A 146 20.38 6.31 15.60
C ALA A 146 21.56 6.20 14.61
N ASP A 147 22.34 5.15 14.74
CA ASP A 147 23.22 4.70 13.64
C ASP A 147 22.33 4.37 12.44
N ARG A 148 22.87 4.54 11.23
CA ARG A 148 22.15 4.21 9.98
C ARG A 148 21.71 2.74 9.95
N ASP A 149 22.47 1.87 10.58
CA ASP A 149 22.17 0.43 10.66
C ASP A 149 21.00 0.16 11.61
N ASP A 150 20.93 0.82 12.78
CA ASP A 150 19.82 0.73 13.70
C ASP A 150 18.51 1.23 13.09
N LEU A 151 18.55 2.33 12.32
CA LEU A 151 17.39 2.84 11.61
C LEU A 151 16.93 1.89 10.49
N ALA A 152 17.85 1.27 9.79
CA ALA A 152 17.55 0.28 8.76
C ALA A 152 16.95 -1.00 9.38
N GLU A 153 17.41 -1.42 10.57
CA GLU A 153 16.82 -2.51 11.35
C GLU A 153 15.38 -2.17 11.75
N LEU A 154 15.16 -1.00 12.36
CA LEU A 154 13.83 -0.53 12.75
C LEU A 154 12.85 -0.51 11.57
N LYS A 155 13.25 -0.01 10.40
CA LYS A 155 12.42 0.00 9.21
C LYS A 155 12.04 -1.41 8.74
N ARG A 156 12.96 -2.37 8.82
CA ARG A 156 12.67 -3.79 8.49
C ARG A 156 11.64 -4.37 9.44
N ASP A 157 11.80 -4.16 10.74
CA ASP A 157 10.89 -4.65 11.77
C ASP A 157 9.49 -4.04 11.61
N LEU A 158 9.43 -2.73 11.42
CA LEU A 158 8.18 -2.03 11.16
C LEU A 158 7.51 -2.50 9.86
N SER A 159 8.26 -2.83 8.82
CA SER A 159 7.69 -3.31 7.57
C SER A 159 6.97 -4.65 7.68
N ALA A 160 7.29 -5.46 8.69
CA ALA A 160 6.59 -6.69 9.00
C ALA A 160 5.27 -6.42 9.75
N VAL A 161 5.27 -5.45 10.65
CA VAL A 161 4.11 -5.09 11.48
C VAL A 161 3.12 -4.20 10.73
N VAL A 162 3.61 -3.15 10.07
CA VAL A 162 2.81 -2.18 9.29
C VAL A 162 2.53 -2.79 7.91
N SER A 163 1.70 -3.84 7.88
CA SER A 163 1.47 -4.62 6.67
C SER A 163 0.06 -5.20 6.58
N ALA A 164 -0.43 -5.36 5.36
CA ALA A 164 -1.71 -6.02 5.07
C ALA A 164 -1.66 -7.50 5.47
N GLU A 165 -0.52 -8.14 5.33
CA GLU A 165 -0.31 -9.54 5.68
C GLU A 165 -0.49 -9.77 7.19
N ALA A 166 0.08 -8.88 8.03
CA ALA A 166 -0.09 -8.94 9.48
C ALA A 166 -1.56 -8.71 9.87
N LEU A 167 -2.24 -7.73 9.24
CA LEU A 167 -3.65 -7.45 9.48
C LEU A 167 -4.52 -8.67 9.16
N PHE A 168 -4.37 -9.23 7.97
CA PHE A 168 -5.17 -10.38 7.56
C PHE A 168 -4.84 -11.65 8.35
N SER A 169 -3.60 -11.82 8.81
CA SER A 169 -3.25 -12.91 9.72
C SER A 169 -4.04 -12.85 11.03
N LEU A 170 -4.17 -11.66 11.65
CA LEU A 170 -4.95 -11.49 12.87
C LEU A 170 -6.45 -11.72 12.62
N ILE A 171 -6.99 -11.18 11.55
CA ILE A 171 -8.42 -11.33 11.23
C ILE A 171 -8.77 -12.77 10.86
N ASP A 172 -8.04 -13.34 9.89
CA ASP A 172 -8.43 -14.59 9.24
C ASP A 172 -8.01 -15.84 10.05
N LEU A 173 -6.83 -15.79 10.70
CA LEU A 173 -6.30 -16.96 11.43
C LEU A 173 -6.56 -16.90 12.91
N SER A 174 -6.55 -15.69 13.50
CA SER A 174 -6.77 -15.52 14.95
C SER A 174 -8.22 -15.13 15.30
N GLY A 175 -9.07 -14.85 14.30
CA GLY A 175 -10.46 -14.49 14.50
C GLY A 175 -10.67 -13.15 15.23
N VAL A 176 -9.67 -12.29 15.23
CA VAL A 176 -9.71 -10.97 15.88
C VAL A 176 -10.56 -10.02 15.06
N SER A 177 -11.34 -9.15 15.72
CA SER A 177 -12.10 -8.13 15.01
C SER A 177 -11.15 -7.17 14.24
N PRO A 178 -11.60 -6.59 13.10
CA PRO A 178 -10.76 -5.66 12.34
C PRO A 178 -10.22 -4.49 13.18
N ASP A 179 -11.03 -3.90 14.06
CA ASP A 179 -10.62 -2.79 14.90
C ASP A 179 -9.61 -3.23 15.98
N ASP A 180 -9.81 -4.39 16.60
CA ASP A 180 -8.86 -4.94 17.57
C ASP A 180 -7.54 -5.35 16.90
N ALA A 181 -7.60 -5.88 15.68
CA ALA A 181 -6.41 -6.20 14.90
C ALA A 181 -5.58 -4.95 14.58
N ILE A 182 -6.22 -3.87 14.15
CA ILE A 182 -5.57 -2.57 13.92
C ILE A 182 -4.97 -2.06 15.23
N ALA A 183 -5.75 -2.01 16.31
CA ALA A 183 -5.29 -1.53 17.61
C ALA A 183 -4.07 -2.33 18.12
N SER A 184 -4.06 -3.64 17.90
CA SER A 184 -2.94 -4.51 18.25
C SER A 184 -1.67 -4.18 17.45
N LEU A 185 -1.80 -4.02 16.13
CA LEU A 185 -0.67 -3.70 15.26
C LEU A 185 -0.12 -2.30 15.52
N VAL A 186 -0.98 -1.32 15.80
CA VAL A 186 -0.58 0.04 16.19
C VAL A 186 0.23 0.01 17.50
N ARG A 187 -0.24 -0.71 18.51
CA ARG A 187 0.52 -0.88 19.78
C ARG A 187 1.88 -1.54 19.51
N THR A 188 1.91 -2.59 18.69
CA THR A 188 3.15 -3.30 18.37
C THR A 188 4.14 -2.37 17.64
N ALA A 189 3.69 -1.61 16.63
CA ALA A 189 4.52 -0.65 15.93
C ALA A 189 5.11 0.41 16.85
N ARG A 190 4.30 0.97 17.76
CA ARG A 190 4.77 1.90 18.80
C ARG A 190 5.81 1.27 19.70
N THR A 191 5.56 0.07 20.23
CA THR A 191 6.46 -0.64 21.14
C THR A 191 7.81 -0.96 20.47
N VAL A 192 7.81 -1.38 19.21
CA VAL A 192 9.04 -1.63 18.45
C VAL A 192 9.84 -0.35 18.30
N THR A 193 9.18 0.77 17.96
CA THR A 193 9.83 2.08 17.82
C THR A 193 10.41 2.56 19.15
N GLU A 194 9.65 2.49 20.23
CA GLU A 194 10.14 2.86 21.58
C GLU A 194 11.35 2.03 22.01
N ALA A 195 11.34 0.72 21.73
CA ALA A 195 12.45 -0.17 22.06
C ALA A 195 13.74 0.20 21.29
N ALA A 196 13.61 0.51 20.00
CA ALA A 196 14.74 0.94 19.18
C ALA A 196 15.35 2.26 19.67
N LEU A 197 14.50 3.25 20.04
CA LEU A 197 14.95 4.53 20.56
C LEU A 197 15.70 4.40 21.91
N ARG A 198 15.23 3.50 22.80
CA ARG A 198 15.94 3.22 24.07
C ARG A 198 17.31 2.58 23.85
N LYS A 199 17.44 1.67 22.87
CA LYS A 199 18.71 1.01 22.51
C LYS A 199 19.73 2.04 22.02
N GLY A 200 19.33 2.94 21.10
CA GLY A 200 20.18 4.01 20.59
C GLY A 200 20.69 4.97 21.69
N SER A 201 19.84 5.30 22.66
CA SER A 201 20.23 6.17 23.80
C SER A 201 21.25 5.53 24.74
N SER A 202 21.30 4.19 24.81
CA SER A 202 22.22 3.45 25.70
C SER A 202 23.60 3.20 25.07
N SER A 203 23.69 3.25 23.74
CA SER A 203 24.94 3.01 22.99
C SER A 203 25.81 4.26 22.84
N GLY A 204 25.30 5.44 23.20
CA GLY A 204 25.98 6.74 23.12
C GLY A 204 26.67 7.20 24.42
N GLN A 205 26.72 6.38 25.47
CA GLN A 205 27.48 6.60 26.70
C GLN A 205 28.72 5.72 26.75
#